data_780495a679eba8144676d07f9b360973
#
_entry.id   780495a679eba8144676d07f9b360973
#
_cell.length_a   1.000
_cell.length_b   1.000
_cell.length_c   1.000
_cell.angle_alpha   90.00
_cell.angle_beta   90.00
_cell.angle_gamma   90.00
#
_symmetry.space_group_name_H-M   'P 1'
#
loop_
_entity.id
_entity.type
_entity.pdbx_description
1 polymer ?
#
loop_
_entity_poly.entity_id
_entity_poly.type
_entity_poly.pdbx_seq_one_letter_code
_entity_poly.pdbx_strand_id
1 'polypeptide(L)'
;YEVLEKLSLTKKTFVMEGYVPSRIANELSDFLENKFSAIVEIQDVSNTDDVPVLLKNNFFTSPGESVLEGYSLPGKKEIDPTPIMSIFYYILYGIMLSDAAYGFLMSSVCGVALLKFKHMEESLKNMMKLLFYCGLSTMFWGVIFGGYFGDAINLIARNFCGAKADIVGPVWIAPDKNPMTMLAFSFGIGIIHLFAGLVIDFYQKVRDKRFIDAICDSFFWMLVLIGGAVYLMTVPMVKSILTLENLIIPDIVSMLAGYLAIAGLVGILLTSGRESKGFFKKFLKGLYGLYGITGYVSDLLSYSRLLALGLATGVIGSVFNQIALIVCNQI
;
A
#
# COMPACT_ATOMS: atom_id res chain seq x y z
N TYR A 1 9.04 15.88 31.72
CA TYR A 1 8.02 16.12 32.74
C TYR A 1 6.96 15.01 32.74
N GLU A 2 6.44 14.54 31.61
CA GLU A 2 5.43 13.47 31.55
C GLU A 2 5.90 12.13 32.16
N VAL A 3 7.19 11.83 32.11
CA VAL A 3 7.77 10.61 32.70
C VAL A 3 7.80 10.71 34.22
N LEU A 4 8.01 11.90 34.78
CA LEU A 4 8.07 12.11 36.23
C LEU A 4 6.71 11.87 36.90
N GLU A 5 5.61 12.11 36.20
CA GLU A 5 4.25 11.85 36.70
C GLU A 5 3.92 10.36 36.83
N LYS A 6 4.62 9.52 36.04
CA LYS A 6 4.41 8.06 35.98
C LYS A 6 5.36 7.27 36.89
N LEU A 7 6.28 7.95 37.60
CA LEU A 7 7.24 7.29 38.48
C LEU A 7 6.63 6.99 39.84
N SER A 8 6.87 5.79 40.35
CA SER A 8 6.59 5.44 41.73
C SER A 8 7.70 6.01 42.61
N LEU A 9 7.38 7.10 43.34
CA LEU A 9 8.34 7.85 44.17
C LEU A 9 8.20 7.50 45.64
N THR A 10 9.32 7.26 46.29
CA THR A 10 9.44 7.30 47.74
C THR A 10 10.25 8.56 48.17
N LYS A 11 10.41 8.79 49.45
CA LYS A 11 11.17 9.98 49.94
C LYS A 11 12.62 10.05 49.44
N LYS A 12 13.23 8.91 49.06
CA LYS A 12 14.67 8.83 48.70
C LYS A 12 14.94 8.00 47.42
N THR A 13 13.96 7.27 46.91
CA THR A 13 14.12 6.37 45.79
C THR A 13 12.95 6.49 44.83
N PHE A 14 13.16 6.15 43.57
CA PHE A 14 12.12 6.01 42.55
C PHE A 14 12.25 4.65 41.88
N VAL A 15 11.14 4.14 41.40
CA VAL A 15 11.07 2.94 40.59
C VAL A 15 10.54 3.33 39.22
N MET A 16 11.22 2.89 38.19
CA MET A 16 10.85 3.11 36.82
C MET A 16 10.82 1.77 36.09
N GLU A 17 9.70 1.48 35.43
CA GLU A 17 9.55 0.32 34.55
C GLU A 17 9.56 0.76 33.10
N GLY A 18 10.20 -0.01 32.25
CA GLY A 18 10.27 0.28 30.81
C GLY A 18 10.63 -0.93 30.00
N TYR A 19 10.33 -0.88 28.72
CA TYR A 19 10.63 -1.95 27.77
C TYR A 19 11.92 -1.63 27.02
N VAL A 20 12.78 -2.63 26.89
CA VAL A 20 14.07 -2.52 26.20
C VAL A 20 14.23 -3.70 25.25
N PRO A 21 14.76 -3.48 24.03
CA PRO A 21 15.10 -4.59 23.14
C PRO A 21 16.09 -5.55 23.80
N SER A 22 15.81 -6.84 23.80
CA SER A 22 16.62 -7.88 24.45
C SER A 22 18.10 -7.86 24.06
N ARG A 23 18.43 -7.34 22.87
CA ARG A 23 19.81 -7.22 22.35
C ARG A 23 20.68 -6.28 23.16
N ILE A 24 20.11 -5.20 23.70
CA ILE A 24 20.85 -4.14 24.43
C ILE A 24 20.53 -4.15 25.92
N ALA A 25 19.71 -5.09 26.41
CA ALA A 25 19.27 -5.12 27.79
C ALA A 25 20.45 -5.23 28.78
N ASN A 26 21.41 -6.11 28.51
CA ASN A 26 22.59 -6.28 29.35
C ASN A 26 23.50 -5.05 29.31
N GLU A 27 23.76 -4.49 28.11
CA GLU A 27 24.60 -3.26 28.00
C GLU A 27 23.98 -2.09 28.73
N LEU A 28 22.64 -1.97 28.67
CA LEU A 28 21.91 -0.91 29.35
C LEU A 28 21.94 -1.12 30.87
N SER A 29 21.83 -2.36 31.37
CA SER A 29 21.94 -2.69 32.78
C SER A 29 23.31 -2.27 33.29
N ASP A 30 24.39 -2.71 32.66
CA ASP A 30 25.76 -2.37 33.02
C ASP A 30 26.00 -0.84 33.01
N PHE A 31 25.44 -0.15 32.02
CA PHE A 31 25.55 1.31 31.91
C PHE A 31 24.86 2.02 33.09
N LEU A 32 23.62 1.61 33.42
CA LEU A 32 22.83 2.22 34.49
C LEU A 32 23.41 1.96 35.85
N GLU A 33 23.87 0.74 36.12
CA GLU A 33 24.51 0.38 37.38
C GLU A 33 25.82 1.14 37.60
N ASN A 34 26.68 1.22 36.57
CA ASN A 34 27.98 1.86 36.68
C ASN A 34 27.90 3.39 36.77
N LYS A 35 26.94 4.01 36.03
CA LYS A 35 26.87 5.47 35.89
C LYS A 35 25.94 6.12 36.90
N PHE A 36 24.86 5.45 37.28
CA PHE A 36 23.80 6.03 38.11
C PHE A 36 23.61 5.32 39.44
N SER A 37 24.40 4.28 39.72
CA SER A 37 24.26 3.45 40.95
C SER A 37 22.81 2.95 41.14
N ALA A 38 22.13 2.64 40.02
CA ALA A 38 20.79 2.10 40.00
C ALA A 38 20.84 0.58 40.14
N ILE A 39 19.83 -0.03 40.73
CA ILE A 39 19.62 -1.48 40.69
C ILE A 39 18.71 -1.78 39.53
N VAL A 40 19.16 -2.62 38.59
CA VAL A 40 18.41 -2.98 37.39
C VAL A 40 17.99 -4.44 37.50
N GLU A 41 16.69 -4.67 37.38
CA GLU A 41 16.12 -6.02 37.28
C GLU A 41 15.59 -6.25 35.90
N ILE A 42 16.14 -7.24 35.19
CA ILE A 42 15.71 -7.63 33.84
C ILE A 42 14.74 -8.79 33.96
N GLN A 43 13.52 -8.59 33.50
CA GLN A 43 12.49 -9.62 33.44
C GLN A 43 12.09 -9.92 31.99
N ASP A 44 11.95 -11.21 31.68
CA ASP A 44 11.44 -11.60 30.38
C ASP A 44 9.94 -11.29 30.26
N VAL A 45 9.56 -10.70 29.13
CA VAL A 45 8.19 -10.31 28.85
C VAL A 45 7.30 -11.54 28.66
N SER A 46 6.19 -11.62 29.41
CA SER A 46 5.22 -12.70 29.28
C SER A 46 4.48 -12.65 27.92
N ASN A 47 3.87 -13.78 27.52
CA ASN A 47 3.12 -13.82 26.25
C ASN A 47 1.81 -13.02 26.30
N THR A 48 1.36 -12.63 27.49
CA THR A 48 0.13 -11.87 27.74
C THR A 48 0.32 -10.37 27.79
N ASP A 49 1.58 -9.91 27.87
CA ASP A 49 1.89 -8.49 28.03
C ASP A 49 1.78 -7.78 26.67
N ASP A 50 1.10 -6.65 26.67
CA ASP A 50 1.02 -5.74 25.53
C ASP A 50 2.30 -4.89 25.49
N VAL A 51 3.25 -5.33 24.67
CA VAL A 51 4.60 -4.77 24.61
C VAL A 51 4.75 -3.93 23.35
N PRO A 52 5.34 -2.73 23.45
CA PRO A 52 5.67 -1.95 22.28
C PRO A 52 6.66 -2.70 21.39
N VAL A 53 6.38 -2.76 20.09
CA VAL A 53 7.22 -3.44 19.09
C VAL A 53 8.17 -2.43 18.46
N LEU A 54 9.46 -2.76 18.45
CA LEU A 54 10.47 -1.98 17.73
C LEU A 54 10.68 -2.62 16.34
N LEU A 55 10.27 -1.93 15.29
CA LEU A 55 10.47 -2.35 13.93
C LEU A 55 11.95 -2.17 13.51
N LYS A 56 12.45 -3.08 12.70
CA LYS A 56 13.78 -3.00 12.10
C LYS A 56 13.68 -3.10 10.60
N ASN A 57 13.56 -1.96 9.95
CA ASN A 57 13.42 -1.85 8.52
C ASN A 57 14.67 -1.30 7.84
N ASN A 58 14.80 -1.56 6.54
CA ASN A 58 15.87 -1.04 5.69
C ASN A 58 15.64 0.44 5.39
N PHE A 59 16.67 1.11 4.88
CA PHE A 59 16.61 2.53 4.50
C PHE A 59 15.46 2.87 3.53
N PHE A 60 15.11 1.94 2.63
CA PHE A 60 14.04 2.11 1.65
C PHE A 60 12.64 1.90 2.26
N THR A 61 12.50 1.01 3.22
CA THR A 61 11.21 0.63 3.82
C THR A 61 10.91 1.38 5.12
N SER A 62 11.94 1.84 5.83
CA SER A 62 11.79 2.62 7.07
C SER A 62 10.85 3.83 6.97
N PRO A 63 10.79 4.61 5.87
CA PRO A 63 9.83 5.70 5.79
C PRO A 63 8.37 5.24 5.79
N GLY A 64 8.09 3.99 5.39
CA GLY A 64 6.77 3.39 5.44
C GLY A 64 6.27 3.09 6.87
N GLU A 65 7.17 3.04 7.86
CA GLU A 65 6.80 2.86 9.26
C GLU A 65 5.88 3.97 9.76
N SER A 66 6.10 5.22 9.33
CA SER A 66 5.24 6.35 9.69
C SER A 66 3.80 6.20 9.18
N VAL A 67 3.63 5.53 8.04
CA VAL A 67 2.29 5.20 7.50
C VAL A 67 1.67 4.07 8.31
N LEU A 68 2.45 3.04 8.65
CA LEU A 68 2.00 1.91 9.45
C LEU A 68 1.59 2.34 10.86
N GLU A 69 2.37 3.22 11.51
CA GLU A 69 2.05 3.79 12.83
C GLU A 69 0.70 4.52 12.84
N GLY A 70 0.30 5.12 11.72
CA GLY A 70 -1.01 5.77 11.56
C GLY A 70 -2.19 4.80 11.57
N TYR A 71 -1.95 3.51 11.31
CA TYR A 71 -2.98 2.46 11.39
C TYR A 71 -2.86 1.67 12.68
N SER A 72 -1.85 0.81 12.79
CA SER A 72 -1.51 0.06 14.00
C SER A 72 -0.16 -0.63 13.80
N LEU A 73 0.62 -0.75 14.86
CA LEU A 73 1.83 -1.55 14.83
C LEU A 73 1.48 -3.05 14.89
N PRO A 74 2.28 -3.92 14.22
CA PRO A 74 2.07 -5.35 14.27
C PRO A 74 2.28 -5.89 15.69
N GLY A 75 1.56 -6.93 16.06
CA GLY A 75 1.72 -7.61 17.34
C GLY A 75 3.06 -8.36 17.45
N LYS A 76 3.44 -8.73 18.69
CA LYS A 76 4.72 -9.39 19.04
C LYS A 76 5.08 -10.60 18.14
N LYS A 77 4.10 -11.35 17.66
CA LYS A 77 4.29 -12.54 16.80
C LYS A 77 3.91 -12.31 15.34
N GLU A 78 3.44 -11.15 14.99
CA GLU A 78 3.05 -10.84 13.63
C GLU A 78 4.25 -10.53 12.75
N ILE A 79 4.04 -10.65 11.46
CA ILE A 79 5.07 -10.32 10.46
C ILE A 79 4.97 -8.83 10.21
N ASP A 80 6.11 -8.17 10.11
CA ASP A 80 6.16 -6.77 9.71
C ASP A 80 5.70 -6.61 8.24
N PRO A 81 4.55 -5.96 7.97
CA PRO A 81 4.06 -5.75 6.63
C PRO A 81 4.76 -4.58 5.94
N THR A 82 5.54 -3.76 6.65
CA THR A 82 6.14 -2.52 6.15
C THR A 82 6.90 -2.69 4.84
N PRO A 83 7.73 -3.74 4.62
CA PRO A 83 8.49 -3.88 3.39
C PRO A 83 7.59 -3.99 2.15
N ILE A 84 6.55 -4.81 2.23
CA ILE A 84 5.63 -5.04 1.11
C ILE A 84 4.70 -3.84 0.94
N MET A 85 4.15 -3.32 2.05
CA MET A 85 3.29 -2.15 2.06
C MET A 85 3.99 -0.93 1.44
N SER A 86 5.27 -0.66 1.79
CA SER A 86 6.03 0.47 1.26
C SER A 86 6.18 0.42 -0.26
N ILE A 87 6.46 -0.75 -0.83
CA ILE A 87 6.60 -0.92 -2.28
C ILE A 87 5.29 -0.56 -2.98
N PHE A 88 4.17 -1.13 -2.53
CA PHE A 88 2.86 -0.82 -3.10
C PHE A 88 2.48 0.65 -2.88
N TYR A 89 2.78 1.21 -1.71
CA TYR A 89 2.51 2.60 -1.40
C TYR A 89 3.19 3.55 -2.39
N TYR A 90 4.49 3.34 -2.67
CA TYR A 90 5.23 4.16 -3.62
C TYR A 90 4.69 4.02 -5.06
N ILE A 91 4.39 2.78 -5.49
CA ILE A 91 3.84 2.52 -6.82
C ILE A 91 2.47 3.20 -6.98
N LEU A 92 1.55 2.95 -6.04
CA LEU A 92 0.19 3.48 -6.09
C LEU A 92 0.18 5.01 -6.02
N TYR A 93 0.99 5.61 -5.14
CA TYR A 93 1.14 7.06 -5.05
C TYR A 93 1.62 7.66 -6.38
N GLY A 94 2.63 7.04 -6.99
CA GLY A 94 3.15 7.48 -8.28
C GLY A 94 2.12 7.44 -9.40
N ILE A 95 1.30 6.39 -9.45
CA ILE A 95 0.21 6.26 -10.43
C ILE A 95 -0.89 7.28 -10.18
N MET A 96 -1.22 7.56 -8.91
CA MET A 96 -2.27 8.52 -8.55
C MET A 96 -1.92 9.95 -8.95
N LEU A 97 -0.67 10.37 -8.77
CA LEU A 97 -0.24 11.72 -9.14
C LEU A 97 0.15 11.82 -10.60
N SER A 98 0.75 10.80 -11.17
CA SER A 98 1.04 10.52 -12.59
C SER A 98 1.56 11.70 -13.43
N ASP A 99 2.35 12.62 -12.84
CA ASP A 99 2.94 13.78 -13.51
C ASP A 99 4.45 13.86 -13.22
N ALA A 100 5.25 13.79 -14.30
CA ALA A 100 6.70 13.75 -14.18
C ALA A 100 7.30 15.06 -13.63
N ALA A 101 6.70 16.20 -13.95
CA ALA A 101 7.21 17.48 -13.51
C ALA A 101 6.93 17.74 -12.03
N TYR A 102 5.74 17.41 -11.55
CA TYR A 102 5.42 17.42 -10.10
C TYR A 102 6.29 16.42 -9.34
N GLY A 103 6.48 15.21 -9.88
CA GLY A 103 7.34 14.18 -9.28
C GLY A 103 8.79 14.67 -9.14
N PHE A 104 9.34 15.28 -10.19
CA PHE A 104 10.67 15.88 -10.17
C PHE A 104 10.79 17.01 -9.14
N LEU A 105 9.82 17.91 -9.09
CA LEU A 105 9.81 19.02 -8.14
C LEU A 105 9.77 18.51 -6.70
N MET A 106 8.87 17.57 -6.41
CA MET A 106 8.71 16.98 -5.07
C MET A 106 9.98 16.25 -4.64
N SER A 107 10.54 15.39 -5.50
CA SER A 107 11.76 14.64 -5.19
C SER A 107 12.97 15.59 -5.02
N SER A 108 13.07 16.65 -5.82
CA SER A 108 14.16 17.65 -5.71
C SER A 108 14.07 18.43 -4.40
N VAL A 109 12.90 18.92 -4.04
CA VAL A 109 12.70 19.68 -2.79
C VAL A 109 12.98 18.79 -1.57
N CYS A 110 12.42 17.60 -1.53
CA CYS A 110 12.65 16.67 -0.42
C CYS A 110 14.11 16.19 -0.37
N GLY A 111 14.74 15.94 -1.53
CA GLY A 111 16.15 15.56 -1.62
C GLY A 111 17.08 16.65 -1.10
N VAL A 112 16.88 17.89 -1.51
CA VAL A 112 17.66 19.05 -1.02
C VAL A 112 17.44 19.25 0.47
N ALA A 113 16.20 19.10 0.97
CA ALA A 113 15.89 19.20 2.39
C ALA A 113 16.64 18.15 3.21
N LEU A 114 16.65 16.89 2.76
CA LEU A 114 17.36 15.78 3.43
C LEU A 114 18.87 15.96 3.44
N LEU A 115 19.45 16.56 2.39
CA LEU A 115 20.89 16.83 2.30
C LEU A 115 21.32 18.02 3.16
N LYS A 116 20.52 19.08 3.20
CA LYS A 116 20.84 20.34 3.88
C LYS A 116 20.60 20.27 5.38
N PHE A 117 19.49 19.65 5.80
CA PHE A 117 19.06 19.62 7.21
C PHE A 117 19.32 18.25 7.84
N LYS A 118 20.56 17.99 8.25
CA LYS A 118 20.97 16.69 8.83
C LYS A 118 20.41 16.42 10.24
N HIS A 119 20.07 17.47 10.99
CA HIS A 119 19.60 17.40 12.37
C HIS A 119 18.07 17.59 12.49
N MET A 120 17.32 17.12 11.50
CA MET A 120 15.86 17.07 11.59
C MET A 120 15.41 16.03 12.62
N GLU A 121 14.24 16.28 13.22
CA GLU A 121 13.50 15.28 13.99
C GLU A 121 13.26 14.01 13.15
N GLU A 122 13.38 12.83 13.77
CA GLU A 122 13.28 11.55 13.03
C GLU A 122 11.95 11.36 12.31
N SER A 123 10.85 11.81 12.90
CA SER A 123 9.52 11.74 12.29
C SER A 123 9.47 12.56 11.01
N LEU A 124 9.93 13.82 11.05
CA LEU A 124 9.99 14.70 9.88
C LEU A 124 10.93 14.17 8.80
N LYS A 125 12.07 13.62 9.21
CA LYS A 125 13.05 13.00 8.31
C LYS A 125 12.46 11.81 7.57
N ASN A 126 11.71 10.94 8.27
CA ASN A 126 11.06 9.79 7.66
C ASN A 126 9.94 10.22 6.69
N MET A 127 9.16 11.25 7.05
CA MET A 127 8.16 11.83 6.14
C MET A 127 8.80 12.43 4.88
N MET A 128 9.92 13.16 5.01
CA MET A 128 10.65 13.69 3.84
C MET A 128 11.23 12.59 2.95
N LYS A 129 11.74 11.50 3.53
CA LYS A 129 12.17 10.32 2.77
C LYS A 129 11.00 9.65 2.04
N LEU A 130 9.84 9.52 2.70
CA LEU A 130 8.63 8.98 2.11
C LEU A 130 8.24 9.77 0.87
N LEU A 131 8.13 11.10 0.99
CA LEU A 131 7.80 11.99 -0.11
C LEU A 131 8.86 11.98 -1.22
N PHE A 132 10.13 11.81 -0.86
CA PHE A 132 11.21 11.67 -1.85
C PHE A 132 11.01 10.43 -2.72
N TYR A 133 10.76 9.25 -2.12
CA TYR A 133 10.50 8.02 -2.88
C TYR A 133 9.19 8.08 -3.65
N CYS A 134 8.14 8.66 -3.07
CA CYS A 134 6.88 8.91 -3.77
C CYS A 134 7.10 9.84 -4.99
N GLY A 135 7.93 10.87 -4.85
CA GLY A 135 8.30 11.76 -5.95
C GLY A 135 9.04 11.08 -7.09
N LEU A 136 9.99 10.21 -6.77
CA LEU A 136 10.69 9.40 -7.76
C LEU A 136 9.73 8.46 -8.52
N SER A 137 8.81 7.81 -7.78
CA SER A 137 7.79 6.96 -8.40
C SER A 137 6.84 7.77 -9.28
N THR A 138 6.41 8.94 -8.82
CA THR A 138 5.56 9.86 -9.59
C THR A 138 6.25 10.32 -10.88
N MET A 139 7.55 10.64 -10.81
CA MET A 139 8.32 11.00 -11.98
C MET A 139 8.37 9.85 -12.99
N PHE A 140 8.59 8.63 -12.53
CA PHE A 140 8.62 7.43 -13.38
C PHE A 140 7.28 7.19 -14.08
N TRP A 141 6.17 7.16 -13.33
CA TRP A 141 4.85 6.94 -13.89
C TRP A 141 4.37 8.13 -14.74
N GLY A 142 4.74 9.37 -14.37
CA GLY A 142 4.45 10.56 -15.14
C GLY A 142 5.09 10.54 -16.53
N VAL A 143 6.32 10.02 -16.66
CA VAL A 143 6.95 9.80 -17.99
C VAL A 143 6.20 8.75 -18.79
N ILE A 144 5.76 7.64 -18.16
CA ILE A 144 5.02 6.58 -18.83
C ILE A 144 3.66 7.08 -19.35
N PHE A 145 2.96 7.87 -18.56
CA PHE A 145 1.64 8.41 -18.91
C PHE A 145 1.67 9.73 -19.67
N GLY A 146 2.86 10.37 -19.75
CA GLY A 146 3.06 11.59 -20.53
C GLY A 146 2.55 12.87 -19.86
N GLY A 147 2.40 12.89 -18.53
CA GLY A 147 2.03 14.07 -17.76
C GLY A 147 3.26 14.94 -17.43
N TYR A 148 3.22 16.22 -17.82
CA TYR A 148 4.27 17.19 -17.55
C TYR A 148 3.64 18.56 -17.22
N PHE A 149 3.24 18.76 -15.96
CA PHE A 149 2.33 19.85 -15.55
C PHE A 149 1.04 19.85 -16.38
N GLY A 150 0.40 18.67 -16.52
CA GLY A 150 -0.61 18.43 -17.53
C GLY A 150 0.02 18.39 -18.92
N ASP A 151 -0.33 19.37 -19.79
CA ASP A 151 0.16 19.51 -21.16
C ASP A 151 1.06 20.75 -21.37
N ALA A 152 1.61 21.34 -20.30
CA ALA A 152 2.34 22.60 -20.34
C ALA A 152 3.49 22.62 -21.35
N ILE A 153 4.31 21.53 -21.41
CA ILE A 153 5.46 21.46 -22.33
C ILE A 153 4.98 21.53 -23.79
N ASN A 154 3.97 20.78 -24.15
CA ASN A 154 3.44 20.76 -25.51
C ASN A 154 2.78 22.09 -25.88
N LEU A 155 2.09 22.72 -24.93
CA LEU A 155 1.45 24.00 -25.12
C LEU A 155 2.46 25.13 -25.33
N ILE A 156 3.53 25.16 -24.54
CA ILE A 156 4.64 26.11 -24.72
C ILE A 156 5.32 25.87 -26.07
N ALA A 157 5.61 24.62 -26.40
CA ALA A 157 6.27 24.26 -27.65
C ALA A 157 5.47 24.71 -28.89
N ARG A 158 4.15 24.53 -28.89
CA ARG A 158 3.28 24.93 -30.00
C ARG A 158 3.16 26.46 -30.12
N ASN A 159 2.96 27.18 -29.02
CA ASN A 159 2.66 28.60 -29.05
C ASN A 159 3.89 29.51 -29.06
N PHE A 160 4.98 29.11 -28.44
CA PHE A 160 6.19 29.94 -28.31
C PHE A 160 7.36 29.44 -29.15
N CYS A 161 7.46 28.14 -29.43
CA CYS A 161 8.57 27.59 -30.24
C CYS A 161 8.17 27.21 -31.65
N GLY A 162 6.88 27.38 -32.03
CA GLY A 162 6.38 27.06 -33.38
C GLY A 162 6.38 25.59 -33.74
N ALA A 163 6.37 24.71 -32.77
CA ALA A 163 6.34 23.26 -33.00
C ALA A 163 4.99 22.84 -33.63
N LYS A 164 5.04 22.11 -34.75
CA LYS A 164 3.84 21.63 -35.46
C LYS A 164 3.24 20.36 -34.86
N ALA A 165 3.97 19.67 -33.98
CA ALA A 165 3.55 18.43 -33.33
C ALA A 165 3.91 18.45 -31.84
N ASP A 166 3.30 17.57 -31.08
CA ASP A 166 3.64 17.35 -29.69
C ASP A 166 5.08 16.84 -29.58
N ILE A 167 5.87 17.51 -28.73
CA ILE A 167 7.28 17.13 -28.47
C ILE A 167 7.32 15.95 -27.52
N VAL A 168 6.41 15.93 -26.55
CA VAL A 168 6.35 14.90 -25.51
C VAL A 168 4.95 14.26 -25.51
N GLY A 169 4.94 12.95 -25.56
CA GLY A 169 3.70 12.16 -25.53
C GLY A 169 3.82 11.00 -24.55
N PRO A 170 2.69 10.32 -24.27
CA PRO A 170 2.70 9.15 -23.42
C PRO A 170 3.49 8.02 -24.07
N VAL A 171 4.28 7.33 -23.26
CA VAL A 171 5.06 6.17 -23.72
C VAL A 171 4.16 4.95 -23.84
N TRP A 172 3.12 4.86 -23.01
CA TRP A 172 2.24 3.68 -22.97
C TRP A 172 0.76 4.06 -23.03
N ILE A 173 0.17 4.56 -21.95
CA ILE A 173 -1.25 4.89 -21.83
C ILE A 173 -1.38 6.38 -21.51
N ALA A 174 -2.25 7.09 -22.23
CA ALA A 174 -2.69 8.42 -21.87
C ALA A 174 -4.01 8.30 -21.09
N PRO A 175 -4.04 8.60 -19.78
CA PRO A 175 -5.26 8.48 -18.97
C PRO A 175 -6.41 9.34 -19.48
N ASP A 176 -6.11 10.49 -20.06
CA ASP A 176 -7.05 11.44 -20.67
C ASP A 176 -7.71 10.91 -21.95
N LYS A 177 -6.96 10.15 -22.77
CA LYS A 177 -7.44 9.61 -24.06
C LYS A 177 -8.08 8.23 -23.91
N ASN A 178 -7.56 7.39 -23.01
CA ASN A 178 -7.97 6.00 -22.82
C ASN A 178 -8.30 5.67 -21.37
N PRO A 179 -9.31 6.28 -20.75
CA PRO A 179 -9.62 6.10 -19.33
C PRO A 179 -10.00 4.67 -18.98
N MET A 180 -10.67 3.93 -19.88
CA MET A 180 -11.08 2.54 -19.63
C MET A 180 -9.88 1.59 -19.55
N THR A 181 -8.86 1.81 -20.38
CA THR A 181 -7.62 1.02 -20.30
C THR A 181 -6.86 1.30 -18.99
N MET A 182 -6.86 2.55 -18.56
CA MET A 182 -6.27 2.92 -17.26
C MET A 182 -7.06 2.32 -16.09
N LEU A 183 -8.38 2.23 -16.20
CA LEU A 183 -9.24 1.57 -15.22
C LEU A 183 -8.91 0.06 -15.11
N ALA A 184 -8.78 -0.61 -16.25
CA ALA A 184 -8.40 -2.01 -16.32
C ALA A 184 -7.02 -2.24 -15.66
N PHE A 185 -6.06 -1.37 -15.94
CA PHE A 185 -4.73 -1.40 -15.32
C PHE A 185 -4.81 -1.19 -13.79
N SER A 186 -5.62 -0.25 -13.33
CA SER A 186 -5.84 0.02 -11.90
C SER A 186 -6.42 -1.20 -11.17
N PHE A 187 -7.39 -1.88 -11.77
CA PHE A 187 -7.94 -3.12 -11.22
C PHE A 187 -6.92 -4.26 -11.24
N GLY A 188 -6.09 -4.37 -12.28
CA GLY A 188 -4.99 -5.34 -12.33
C GLY A 188 -4.02 -5.18 -11.16
N ILE A 189 -3.58 -3.95 -10.88
CA ILE A 189 -2.73 -3.66 -9.72
C ILE A 189 -3.48 -3.96 -8.42
N GLY A 190 -4.77 -3.63 -8.34
CA GLY A 190 -5.61 -3.93 -7.18
C GLY A 190 -5.65 -5.42 -6.86
N ILE A 191 -5.83 -6.27 -7.88
CA ILE A 191 -5.83 -7.73 -7.72
C ILE A 191 -4.47 -8.22 -7.21
N ILE A 192 -3.37 -7.71 -7.77
CA ILE A 192 -2.01 -8.07 -7.33
C ILE A 192 -1.78 -7.67 -5.87
N HIS A 193 -2.23 -6.47 -5.47
CA HIS A 193 -2.08 -5.97 -4.10
C HIS A 193 -2.90 -6.79 -3.10
N LEU A 194 -4.17 -7.06 -3.40
CA LEU A 194 -5.03 -7.92 -2.57
C LEU A 194 -4.46 -9.34 -2.46
N PHE A 195 -3.95 -9.87 -3.56
CA PHE A 195 -3.29 -11.18 -3.56
C PHE A 195 -2.04 -11.19 -2.69
N ALA A 196 -1.21 -10.14 -2.75
CA ALA A 196 -0.03 -10.01 -1.89
C ALA A 196 -0.42 -10.00 -0.40
N GLY A 197 -1.50 -9.32 -0.03
CA GLY A 197 -2.04 -9.35 1.34
C GLY A 197 -2.45 -10.77 1.79
N LEU A 198 -3.16 -11.49 0.93
CA LEU A 198 -3.54 -12.89 1.21
C LEU A 198 -2.33 -13.83 1.33
N VAL A 199 -1.26 -13.59 0.54
CA VAL A 199 -0.01 -14.38 0.64
C VAL A 199 0.66 -14.13 1.99
N ILE A 200 0.71 -12.90 2.47
CA ILE A 200 1.28 -12.58 3.79
C ILE A 200 0.48 -13.27 4.89
N ASP A 201 -0.84 -13.19 4.86
CA ASP A 201 -1.73 -13.82 5.83
C ASP A 201 -1.57 -15.35 5.82
N PHE A 202 -1.50 -15.96 4.62
CA PHE A 202 -1.23 -17.38 4.47
C PHE A 202 0.12 -17.77 5.07
N TYR A 203 1.18 -17.03 4.75
CA TYR A 203 2.53 -17.30 5.25
C TYR A 203 2.60 -17.17 6.77
N GLN A 204 1.94 -16.17 7.36
CA GLN A 204 1.87 -15.98 8.80
C GLN A 204 1.22 -17.19 9.49
N LYS A 205 0.06 -17.65 9.01
CA LYS A 205 -0.65 -18.82 9.56
C LYS A 205 0.15 -20.11 9.45
N VAL A 206 0.87 -20.30 8.33
CA VAL A 206 1.78 -21.46 8.14
C VAL A 206 2.95 -21.40 9.12
N ARG A 207 3.58 -20.24 9.31
CA ARG A 207 4.65 -20.04 10.29
C ARG A 207 4.18 -20.34 11.71
N ASP A 208 2.97 -19.96 12.05
CA ASP A 208 2.36 -20.19 13.35
C ASP A 208 1.84 -21.65 13.51
N LYS A 209 2.15 -22.55 12.55
CA LYS A 209 1.74 -23.97 12.51
C LYS A 209 0.22 -24.18 12.47
N ARG A 210 -0.54 -23.19 12.03
CA ARG A 210 -1.99 -23.22 11.89
C ARG A 210 -2.37 -23.55 10.45
N PHE A 211 -1.93 -24.72 9.95
CA PHE A 211 -2.10 -25.12 8.55
C PHE A 211 -3.57 -25.20 8.10
N ILE A 212 -4.47 -25.67 8.97
CA ILE A 212 -5.89 -25.77 8.64
C ILE A 212 -6.47 -24.38 8.42
N ASP A 213 -6.13 -23.42 9.26
CA ASP A 213 -6.60 -22.04 9.15
C ASP A 213 -5.98 -21.34 7.93
N ALA A 214 -4.73 -21.64 7.60
CA ALA A 214 -4.08 -21.13 6.40
C ALA A 214 -4.82 -21.56 5.12
N ILE A 215 -5.22 -22.85 5.04
CA ILE A 215 -5.97 -23.37 3.89
C ILE A 215 -7.40 -22.82 3.86
N CYS A 216 -8.09 -22.84 4.99
CA CYS A 216 -9.50 -22.49 5.05
C CYS A 216 -9.77 -20.99 4.89
N ASP A 217 -8.92 -20.15 5.49
CA ASP A 217 -9.19 -18.72 5.58
C ASP A 217 -8.40 -17.88 4.57
N SER A 218 -7.29 -18.41 4.01
CA SER A 218 -6.45 -17.66 3.08
C SER A 218 -6.38 -18.31 1.70
N PHE A 219 -6.12 -19.63 1.61
CA PHE A 219 -5.94 -20.31 0.32
C PHE A 219 -7.21 -20.34 -0.53
N PHE A 220 -8.38 -20.61 0.06
CA PHE A 220 -9.63 -20.57 -0.69
C PHE A 220 -9.96 -19.17 -1.21
N TRP A 221 -9.63 -18.11 -0.47
CA TRP A 221 -9.77 -16.74 -0.95
C TRP A 221 -8.82 -16.42 -2.10
N MET A 222 -7.58 -16.95 -2.08
CA MET A 222 -6.67 -16.82 -3.22
C MET A 222 -7.25 -17.46 -4.49
N LEU A 223 -7.85 -18.65 -4.37
CA LEU A 223 -8.50 -19.32 -5.50
C LEU A 223 -9.68 -18.51 -6.05
N VAL A 224 -10.52 -17.95 -5.16
CA VAL A 224 -11.64 -17.09 -5.57
C VAL A 224 -11.13 -15.82 -6.25
N LEU A 225 -10.10 -15.16 -5.71
CA LEU A 225 -9.59 -13.91 -6.26
C LEU A 225 -8.98 -14.13 -7.66
N ILE A 226 -8.08 -15.12 -7.80
CA ILE A 226 -7.42 -15.40 -9.09
C ILE A 226 -8.43 -15.97 -10.09
N GLY A 227 -9.17 -17.01 -9.68
CA GLY A 227 -10.14 -17.66 -10.54
C GLY A 227 -11.24 -16.70 -10.96
N GLY A 228 -11.78 -15.89 -10.04
CA GLY A 228 -12.77 -14.87 -10.32
C GLY A 228 -12.26 -13.77 -11.24
N ALA A 229 -11.04 -13.25 -10.99
CA ALA A 229 -10.43 -12.21 -11.81
C ALA A 229 -10.22 -12.66 -13.25
N VAL A 230 -9.61 -13.85 -13.45
CA VAL A 230 -9.37 -14.40 -14.78
C VAL A 230 -10.69 -14.72 -15.48
N TYR A 231 -11.67 -15.30 -14.77
CA TYR A 231 -12.99 -15.58 -15.32
C TYR A 231 -13.73 -14.31 -15.76
N LEU A 232 -13.73 -13.26 -14.93
CA LEU A 232 -14.35 -11.98 -15.26
C LEU A 232 -13.73 -11.34 -16.51
N MET A 233 -12.43 -11.48 -16.71
CA MET A 233 -11.75 -11.01 -17.92
C MET A 233 -12.19 -11.77 -19.20
N THR A 234 -12.84 -12.93 -19.08
CA THR A 234 -13.37 -13.67 -20.24
C THR A 234 -14.79 -13.25 -20.62
N VAL A 235 -15.52 -12.61 -19.69
CA VAL A 235 -16.90 -12.17 -19.94
C VAL A 235 -16.94 -11.07 -21.00
N PRO A 236 -17.71 -11.21 -22.11
CA PRO A 236 -17.72 -10.25 -23.21
C PRO A 236 -18.05 -8.82 -22.77
N MET A 237 -18.99 -8.66 -21.84
CA MET A 237 -19.36 -7.36 -21.30
C MET A 237 -18.20 -6.67 -20.59
N VAL A 238 -17.41 -7.39 -19.79
CA VAL A 238 -16.24 -6.86 -19.08
C VAL A 238 -15.13 -6.51 -20.08
N LYS A 239 -14.89 -7.35 -21.08
CA LYS A 239 -13.93 -7.07 -22.17
C LYS A 239 -14.27 -5.80 -22.92
N SER A 240 -15.54 -5.60 -23.27
CA SER A 240 -16.00 -4.39 -23.97
C SER A 240 -15.85 -3.14 -23.09
N ILE A 241 -16.25 -3.20 -21.81
CA ILE A 241 -16.13 -2.07 -20.89
C ILE A 241 -14.66 -1.69 -20.66
N LEU A 242 -13.78 -2.66 -20.44
CA LEU A 242 -12.38 -2.43 -20.15
C LEU A 242 -11.49 -2.31 -21.41
N THR A 243 -12.07 -2.26 -22.60
CA THR A 243 -11.35 -2.21 -23.89
C THR A 243 -10.27 -3.30 -24.04
N LEU A 244 -10.54 -4.50 -23.50
CA LEU A 244 -9.67 -5.67 -23.56
C LEU A 244 -10.02 -6.63 -24.71
N GLU A 245 -10.64 -6.13 -25.78
CA GLU A 245 -11.11 -6.96 -26.92
C GLU A 245 -9.98 -7.75 -27.58
N ASN A 246 -8.76 -7.20 -27.56
CA ASN A 246 -7.56 -7.85 -28.13
C ASN A 246 -6.99 -8.96 -27.22
N LEU A 247 -7.50 -9.12 -25.99
CA LEU A 247 -7.03 -10.14 -25.07
C LEU A 247 -7.70 -11.48 -25.39
N ILE A 248 -6.95 -12.34 -26.11
CA ILE A 248 -7.41 -13.69 -26.44
C ILE A 248 -7.04 -14.61 -25.28
N ILE A 249 -8.02 -14.97 -24.46
CA ILE A 249 -7.86 -15.99 -23.41
C ILE A 249 -8.41 -17.30 -23.98
N PRO A 250 -7.62 -18.38 -24.00
CA PRO A 250 -8.10 -19.69 -24.44
C PRO A 250 -9.28 -20.18 -23.61
N ASP A 251 -10.26 -20.83 -24.24
CA ASP A 251 -11.47 -21.33 -23.55
C ASP A 251 -11.14 -22.29 -22.40
N ILE A 252 -10.07 -23.05 -22.54
CA ILE A 252 -9.58 -23.95 -21.48
C ILE A 252 -9.18 -23.17 -20.23
N VAL A 253 -8.52 -22.02 -20.38
CA VAL A 253 -8.09 -21.18 -19.26
C VAL A 253 -9.29 -20.54 -18.57
N SER A 254 -10.28 -20.07 -19.35
CA SER A 254 -11.51 -19.51 -18.81
C SER A 254 -12.32 -20.53 -18.00
N MET A 255 -12.45 -21.73 -18.55
CA MET A 255 -13.14 -22.85 -17.92
C MET A 255 -12.44 -23.30 -16.62
N LEU A 256 -11.10 -23.42 -16.65
CA LEU A 256 -10.30 -23.74 -15.47
C LEU A 256 -10.42 -22.65 -14.39
N ALA A 257 -10.36 -21.39 -14.77
CA ALA A 257 -10.53 -20.25 -13.84
C ALA A 257 -11.91 -20.26 -13.18
N GLY A 258 -12.97 -20.55 -13.95
CA GLY A 258 -14.31 -20.73 -13.41
C GLY A 258 -14.41 -21.86 -12.38
N TYR A 259 -13.83 -23.03 -12.68
CA TYR A 259 -13.80 -24.15 -11.73
C TYR A 259 -12.99 -23.81 -10.47
N LEU A 260 -11.85 -23.11 -10.58
CA LEU A 260 -11.06 -22.67 -9.44
C LEU A 260 -11.86 -21.71 -8.54
N ALA A 261 -12.56 -20.75 -9.15
CA ALA A 261 -13.43 -19.83 -8.41
C ALA A 261 -14.53 -20.56 -7.66
N ILE A 262 -15.24 -21.48 -8.32
CA ILE A 262 -16.32 -22.29 -7.72
C ILE A 262 -15.77 -23.18 -6.60
N ALA A 263 -14.63 -23.82 -6.82
CA ALA A 263 -13.98 -24.66 -5.80
C ALA A 263 -13.61 -23.82 -4.55
N GLY A 264 -13.07 -22.61 -4.75
CA GLY A 264 -12.80 -21.69 -3.66
C GLY A 264 -14.07 -21.28 -2.90
N LEU A 265 -15.16 -20.93 -3.59
CA LEU A 265 -16.44 -20.56 -2.98
C LEU A 265 -17.04 -21.71 -2.17
N VAL A 266 -17.04 -22.92 -2.73
CA VAL A 266 -17.52 -24.13 -2.03
C VAL A 266 -16.61 -24.41 -0.83
N GLY A 267 -15.29 -24.25 -0.96
CA GLY A 267 -14.34 -24.38 0.13
C GLY A 267 -14.66 -23.41 1.27
N ILE A 268 -14.88 -22.12 1.01
CA ILE A 268 -15.26 -21.12 2.00
C ILE A 268 -16.59 -21.49 2.68
N LEU A 269 -17.60 -21.87 1.89
CA LEU A 269 -18.91 -22.25 2.43
C LEU A 269 -18.83 -23.40 3.44
N LEU A 270 -18.01 -24.40 3.14
CA LEU A 270 -17.87 -25.61 3.98
C LEU A 270 -16.98 -25.36 5.21
N THR A 271 -15.97 -24.50 5.10
CA THR A 271 -14.93 -24.33 6.13
C THR A 271 -15.18 -23.17 7.08
N SER A 272 -15.86 -22.10 6.67
CA SER A 272 -16.13 -20.92 7.53
C SER A 272 -16.95 -21.25 8.78
N GLY A 273 -17.70 -22.33 8.76
CA GLY A 273 -18.52 -22.79 9.89
C GLY A 273 -17.84 -23.78 10.83
N ARG A 274 -16.55 -24.13 10.64
CA ARG A 274 -15.87 -25.24 11.33
C ARG A 274 -15.88 -25.17 12.86
N GLU A 275 -15.83 -23.95 13.42
CA GLU A 275 -15.83 -23.75 14.88
C GLU A 275 -17.22 -23.82 15.53
N SER A 276 -18.29 -23.87 14.74
CA SER A 276 -19.63 -23.81 15.25
C SER A 276 -20.19 -25.21 15.51
N LYS A 277 -20.89 -25.38 16.64
CA LYS A 277 -21.62 -26.61 16.97
C LYS A 277 -23.02 -26.54 16.34
N GLY A 278 -23.36 -27.56 15.51
CA GLY A 278 -24.68 -27.70 14.86
C GLY A 278 -24.68 -27.38 13.37
N PHE A 279 -25.33 -28.24 12.56
CA PHE A 279 -25.37 -28.17 11.10
C PHE A 279 -25.91 -26.82 10.59
N PHE A 280 -27.04 -26.36 11.15
CA PHE A 280 -27.64 -25.09 10.72
C PHE A 280 -26.76 -23.87 11.00
N LYS A 281 -26.08 -23.83 12.17
CA LYS A 281 -25.13 -22.75 12.49
C LYS A 281 -23.93 -22.79 11.59
N LYS A 282 -23.41 -23.98 11.21
CA LYS A 282 -22.30 -24.10 10.25
C LYS A 282 -22.68 -23.56 8.89
N PHE A 283 -23.87 -23.90 8.40
CA PHE A 283 -24.34 -23.41 7.11
C PHE A 283 -24.56 -21.89 7.09
N LEU A 284 -25.17 -21.32 8.15
CA LEU A 284 -25.34 -19.87 8.24
C LEU A 284 -23.98 -19.14 8.30
N LYS A 285 -23.01 -19.63 9.06
CA LYS A 285 -21.67 -19.05 9.10
C LYS A 285 -20.93 -19.18 7.77
N GLY A 286 -21.12 -20.29 7.06
CA GLY A 286 -20.60 -20.47 5.70
C GLY A 286 -21.18 -19.43 4.73
N LEU A 287 -22.50 -19.21 4.82
CA LEU A 287 -23.16 -18.17 4.00
C LEU A 287 -22.66 -16.76 4.36
N TYR A 288 -22.45 -16.48 5.65
CA TYR A 288 -21.83 -15.24 6.10
C TYR A 288 -20.38 -15.11 5.63
N GLY A 289 -19.62 -16.22 5.57
CA GLY A 289 -18.28 -16.24 4.98
C GLY A 289 -18.30 -15.81 3.50
N LEU A 290 -19.29 -16.27 2.72
CA LEU A 290 -19.44 -15.83 1.32
C LEU A 290 -19.75 -14.33 1.20
N TYR A 291 -20.41 -13.73 2.19
CA TYR A 291 -20.60 -12.27 2.20
C TYR A 291 -19.29 -11.50 2.18
N GLY A 292 -18.18 -12.10 2.65
CA GLY A 292 -16.84 -11.53 2.53
C GLY A 292 -16.43 -11.20 1.09
N ILE A 293 -17.05 -11.80 0.05
CA ILE A 293 -16.83 -11.45 -1.36
C ILE A 293 -17.15 -9.98 -1.61
N THR A 294 -18.19 -9.45 -0.99
CA THR A 294 -18.58 -8.04 -1.15
C THR A 294 -17.49 -7.10 -0.65
N GLY A 295 -16.75 -7.48 0.40
CA GLY A 295 -15.57 -6.76 0.88
C GLY A 295 -14.48 -6.72 -0.18
N TYR A 296 -14.07 -7.88 -0.73
CA TYR A 296 -13.04 -7.93 -1.78
C TYR A 296 -13.44 -7.18 -3.05
N VAL A 297 -14.73 -7.25 -3.45
CA VAL A 297 -15.24 -6.46 -4.59
C VAL A 297 -15.19 -4.97 -4.28
N SER A 298 -15.59 -4.55 -3.08
CA SER A 298 -15.50 -3.16 -2.64
C SER A 298 -14.05 -2.66 -2.62
N ASP A 299 -13.13 -3.48 -2.10
CA ASP A 299 -11.71 -3.18 -2.11
C ASP A 299 -11.18 -3.02 -3.53
N LEU A 300 -11.52 -3.94 -4.43
CA LEU A 300 -11.13 -3.85 -5.84
C LEU A 300 -11.68 -2.60 -6.50
N LEU A 301 -12.97 -2.28 -6.30
CA LEU A 301 -13.59 -1.08 -6.85
C LEU A 301 -12.93 0.20 -6.32
N SER A 302 -12.40 0.19 -5.10
CA SER A 302 -11.70 1.33 -4.53
C SER A 302 -10.42 1.71 -5.31
N TYR A 303 -9.83 0.79 -6.09
CA TYR A 303 -8.71 1.08 -7.00
C TYR A 303 -9.10 1.93 -8.21
N SER A 304 -10.39 2.11 -8.51
CA SER A 304 -10.84 3.11 -9.49
C SER A 304 -10.38 4.53 -9.14
N ARG A 305 -10.02 4.77 -7.88
CA ARG A 305 -9.42 6.02 -7.39
C ARG A 305 -8.09 6.34 -8.08
N LEU A 306 -7.32 5.33 -8.50
CA LEU A 306 -6.07 5.54 -9.24
C LEU A 306 -6.34 6.24 -10.58
N LEU A 307 -7.37 5.79 -11.29
CA LEU A 307 -7.84 6.45 -12.50
C LEU A 307 -8.36 7.85 -12.19
N ALA A 308 -9.26 7.97 -11.20
CA ALA A 308 -9.92 9.24 -10.90
C ALA A 308 -8.92 10.34 -10.53
N LEU A 309 -7.93 10.05 -9.70
CA LEU A 309 -6.92 11.01 -9.26
C LEU A 309 -5.91 11.31 -10.37
N GLY A 310 -5.44 10.29 -11.11
CA GLY A 310 -4.54 10.49 -12.24
C GLY A 310 -5.16 11.32 -13.35
N LEU A 311 -6.44 11.06 -13.68
CA LEU A 311 -7.20 11.86 -14.63
C LEU A 311 -7.40 13.29 -14.14
N ALA A 312 -7.78 13.47 -12.86
CA ALA A 312 -7.98 14.79 -12.26
C ALA A 312 -6.71 15.63 -12.33
N THR A 313 -5.56 15.07 -12.02
CA THR A 313 -4.27 15.77 -12.07
C THR A 313 -3.98 16.28 -13.49
N GLY A 314 -4.13 15.41 -14.50
CA GLY A 314 -3.92 15.76 -15.91
C GLY A 314 -4.91 16.83 -16.41
N VAL A 315 -6.21 16.63 -16.18
CA VAL A 315 -7.27 17.56 -16.63
C VAL A 315 -7.14 18.92 -15.96
N ILE A 316 -6.96 18.96 -14.65
CA ILE A 316 -6.80 20.23 -13.91
C ILE A 316 -5.57 20.98 -14.42
N GLY A 317 -4.43 20.29 -14.60
CA GLY A 317 -3.22 20.89 -15.17
C GLY A 317 -3.47 21.51 -16.55
N SER A 318 -4.11 20.76 -17.46
CA SER A 318 -4.43 21.24 -18.80
C SER A 318 -5.39 22.45 -18.82
N VAL A 319 -6.39 22.45 -17.95
CA VAL A 319 -7.32 23.60 -17.83
C VAL A 319 -6.58 24.85 -17.36
N PHE A 320 -5.74 24.75 -16.33
CA PHE A 320 -4.93 25.90 -15.89
C PHE A 320 -4.00 26.42 -16.99
N ASN A 321 -3.37 25.53 -17.73
CA ASN A 321 -2.49 25.88 -18.84
C ASN A 321 -3.25 26.63 -19.96
N GLN A 322 -4.46 26.18 -20.30
CA GLN A 322 -5.31 26.84 -21.28
C GLN A 322 -5.76 28.24 -20.82
N ILE A 323 -6.14 28.39 -19.56
CA ILE A 323 -6.50 29.71 -18.98
C ILE A 323 -5.29 30.66 -19.05
N ALA A 324 -4.10 30.16 -18.66
CA ALA A 324 -2.87 30.98 -18.73
C ALA A 324 -2.57 31.45 -20.17
N LEU A 325 -2.80 30.57 -21.16
CA LEU A 325 -2.61 30.93 -22.57
C LEU A 325 -3.60 31.99 -23.03
N ILE A 326 -4.87 31.91 -22.64
CA ILE A 326 -5.88 32.93 -22.97
C ILE A 326 -5.47 34.29 -22.44
N VAL A 327 -5.01 34.35 -21.18
CA VAL A 327 -4.51 35.58 -20.57
C VAL A 327 -3.27 36.14 -21.29
N CYS A 328 -2.31 35.26 -21.63
CA CYS A 328 -1.12 35.68 -22.38
C CYS A 328 -1.43 36.24 -23.79
N ASN A 329 -2.43 35.71 -24.46
CA ASN A 329 -2.82 36.17 -25.81
C ASN A 329 -3.65 37.45 -25.79
N GLN A 330 -4.13 37.90 -24.63
CA GLN A 330 -4.88 39.17 -24.47
C GLN A 330 -3.99 40.36 -24.07
N ILE A 331 -2.73 40.09 -23.70
CA ILE A 331 -1.71 41.10 -23.39
C ILE A 331 -0.82 41.32 -24.60
#